data_06dc90db8951a8585c1528440fc6d19e
#
_entry.id   06dc90db8951a8585c1528440fc6d19e
#
_cell.length_a   1.000
_cell.length_b   1.000
_cell.length_c   1.000
_cell.angle_alpha   90.00
_cell.angle_beta   90.00
_cell.angle_gamma   90.00
#
_symmetry.space_group_name_H-M   'P 1'
#
loop_
_entity.id
_entity.type
_entity.pdbx_description
1 polymer ?
#
loop_
_entity_poly.entity_id
_entity_poly.type
_entity_poly.pdbx_seq_one_letter_code
_entity_poly.pdbx_strand_id
1 'polypeptide(L)'
;IHFIGHPDMRRLYLREDWVGHPFRKDYDESLNPLRMTNEEPDDVTHHYEELPDGSVIEKRDILFDEDEYIINIGPQHPATHGVLRFRVSLEGEIIKKLDVHCGYIHRGIEKMCESLTYPQTLALTDRLDYLGAHQNRHALCMCIEKAMGIEVSDRVQYIRTIMDELQRIDSHLLFFSCLCMDLGALTAFFYGFRDREKILDIFEATTGGRLIQNYNTIGG
;
A
#
# COMPACT_ATOMS: atom_id res chain seq x y z
N ILE A 1 24.37 1.04 -15.11
CA ILE A 1 23.71 2.32 -15.36
C ILE A 1 24.20 3.29 -14.30
N HIS A 2 24.79 4.40 -14.72
CA HIS A 2 25.16 5.48 -13.81
C HIS A 2 24.14 6.61 -13.96
N PHE A 3 23.52 7.00 -12.85
CA PHE A 3 22.58 8.11 -12.81
C PHE A 3 23.36 9.40 -12.51
N ILE A 4 23.39 10.34 -13.46
CA ILE A 4 24.06 11.62 -13.27
C ILE A 4 23.11 12.57 -12.52
N GLY A 5 23.58 13.09 -11.39
CA GLY A 5 22.82 14.06 -10.59
C GLY A 5 21.73 13.46 -9.69
N HIS A 6 21.67 12.14 -9.53
CA HIS A 6 20.76 11.52 -8.59
C HIS A 6 21.24 11.74 -7.15
N PRO A 7 20.41 12.23 -6.24
CA PRO A 7 20.83 12.57 -4.86
C PRO A 7 21.15 11.32 -4.02
N ASP A 8 20.60 10.16 -4.38
CA ASP A 8 20.79 8.91 -3.65
C ASP A 8 21.16 7.79 -4.60
N MET A 9 22.41 7.33 -4.54
CA MET A 9 22.97 6.27 -5.37
C MET A 9 22.89 4.88 -4.74
N ARG A 10 22.25 4.74 -3.59
CA ARG A 10 22.07 3.44 -2.95
C ARG A 10 21.20 2.53 -3.80
N ARG A 11 21.43 1.25 -3.70
CA ARG A 11 20.64 0.23 -4.42
C ARG A 11 19.27 0.08 -3.74
N LEU A 12 18.22 0.08 -4.55
CA LEU A 12 16.87 -0.24 -4.06
C LEU A 12 16.81 -1.72 -3.68
N TYR A 13 16.23 -2.02 -2.52
CA TYR A 13 15.98 -3.38 -2.01
C TYR A 13 17.20 -4.24 -1.71
N LEU A 14 18.42 -3.72 -1.81
CA LEU A 14 19.62 -4.44 -1.48
C LEU A 14 20.37 -3.72 -0.35
N ARG A 15 20.96 -4.48 0.54
CA ARG A 15 21.83 -3.93 1.58
C ARG A 15 23.02 -3.22 0.95
N GLU A 16 23.59 -2.27 1.65
CA GLU A 16 24.75 -1.49 1.18
C GLU A 16 25.99 -2.36 0.90
N ASP A 17 26.16 -3.42 1.69
CA ASP A 17 27.23 -4.40 1.58
C ASP A 17 27.00 -5.50 0.53
N TRP A 18 25.89 -5.45 -0.21
CA TRP A 18 25.52 -6.46 -1.18
C TRP A 18 26.49 -6.48 -2.38
N VAL A 19 27.09 -7.64 -2.64
CA VAL A 19 28.03 -7.83 -3.75
C VAL A 19 27.31 -8.33 -5.00
N GLY A 20 27.60 -7.72 -6.15
CA GLY A 20 27.04 -8.16 -7.44
C GLY A 20 25.65 -7.58 -7.76
N HIS A 21 25.04 -8.11 -8.80
CA HIS A 21 23.74 -7.68 -9.32
C HIS A 21 22.80 -8.90 -9.50
N PRO A 22 21.83 -9.14 -8.60
CA PRO A 22 21.04 -10.38 -8.57
C PRO A 22 20.29 -10.73 -9.87
N PHE A 23 19.95 -9.73 -10.69
CA PHE A 23 19.22 -9.96 -11.94
C PHE A 23 20.13 -10.24 -13.16
N ARG A 24 21.45 -10.28 -12.97
CA ARG A 24 22.37 -10.66 -14.04
C ARG A 24 22.51 -12.18 -14.09
N LYS A 25 22.67 -12.71 -15.29
CA LYS A 25 22.82 -14.17 -15.51
C LYS A 25 24.14 -14.74 -14.95
N ASP A 26 25.14 -13.89 -14.76
CA ASP A 26 26.46 -14.22 -14.20
C ASP A 26 26.52 -13.94 -12.69
N TYR A 27 25.38 -13.75 -12.04
CA TYR A 27 25.31 -13.52 -10.60
C TYR A 27 25.58 -14.81 -9.81
N ASP A 28 26.49 -14.72 -8.85
CA ASP A 28 26.82 -15.79 -7.92
C ASP A 28 26.21 -15.52 -6.55
N GLU A 29 25.23 -16.34 -6.15
CA GLU A 29 24.54 -16.21 -4.87
C GLU A 29 25.44 -16.46 -3.66
N SER A 30 26.53 -17.21 -3.84
CA SER A 30 27.48 -17.53 -2.78
C SER A 30 28.22 -16.30 -2.24
N LEU A 31 28.29 -15.23 -3.03
CA LEU A 31 28.92 -13.96 -2.64
C LEU A 31 28.13 -13.22 -1.56
N ASN A 32 26.84 -13.52 -1.43
CA ASN A 32 25.95 -12.91 -0.44
C ASN A 32 25.23 -14.04 0.31
N PRO A 33 25.93 -14.81 1.13
CA PRO A 33 25.27 -15.82 1.94
C PRO A 33 24.12 -15.10 2.68
N LEU A 34 22.94 -15.71 2.61
CA LEU A 34 21.84 -15.31 3.49
C LEU A 34 22.43 -15.35 4.90
N ARG A 35 22.88 -14.19 5.38
CA ARG A 35 23.01 -14.03 6.80
C ARG A 35 21.57 -14.20 7.30
N MET A 36 21.34 -15.33 7.94
CA MET A 36 20.44 -15.33 9.07
C MET A 36 21.10 -14.34 10.03
N THR A 37 20.98 -13.06 9.70
CA THR A 37 21.30 -12.01 10.63
C THR A 37 20.55 -12.41 11.89
N ASN A 38 21.18 -12.29 13.01
CA ASN A 38 20.45 -12.10 14.24
C ASN A 38 19.50 -10.96 13.91
N GLU A 39 18.33 -11.31 13.40
CA GLU A 39 17.21 -10.40 13.27
C GLU A 39 17.15 -9.82 14.67
N GLU A 40 17.21 -8.51 14.73
CA GLU A 40 16.95 -7.86 16.02
C GLU A 40 15.74 -8.55 16.59
N PRO A 41 15.76 -8.95 17.85
CA PRO A 41 14.67 -9.71 18.43
C PRO A 41 13.39 -9.04 17.98
N ASP A 42 12.42 -9.79 17.51
CA ASP A 42 11.11 -9.28 17.05
C ASP A 42 10.44 -8.32 18.06
N ASP A 43 11.05 -8.17 19.24
CA ASP A 43 10.61 -7.41 20.39
C ASP A 43 11.11 -5.97 20.42
N VAL A 44 11.98 -5.58 19.50
CA VAL A 44 12.51 -4.22 19.44
C VAL A 44 11.60 -3.36 18.57
N THR A 45 10.98 -2.37 19.17
CA THR A 45 10.23 -1.34 18.46
C THR A 45 11.12 -0.12 18.26
N HIS A 46 11.19 0.35 17.01
CA HIS A 46 11.95 1.52 16.65
C HIS A 46 11.05 2.75 16.67
N HIS A 47 11.34 3.71 17.54
CA HIS A 47 10.70 5.01 17.57
C HIS A 47 11.66 6.08 17.04
N TYR A 48 11.17 6.90 16.12
CA TYR A 48 11.92 8.02 15.58
C TYR A 48 11.41 9.32 16.18
N GLU A 49 12.26 10.02 16.91
CA GLU A 49 11.93 11.30 17.52
C GLU A 49 12.70 12.42 16.82
N GLU A 50 11.98 13.38 16.27
CA GLU A 50 12.58 14.57 15.66
C GLU A 50 12.94 15.57 16.74
N LEU A 51 14.21 15.93 16.79
CA LEU A 51 14.72 16.95 17.72
C LEU A 51 14.44 18.36 17.19
N PRO A 52 14.45 19.38 18.07
CA PRO A 52 14.23 20.77 17.69
C PRO A 52 15.25 21.32 16.69
N ASP A 53 16.40 20.69 16.52
CA ASP A 53 17.44 21.03 15.55
C ASP A 53 17.22 20.36 14.16
N GLY A 54 16.12 19.59 14.01
CA GLY A 54 15.79 18.85 12.78
C GLY A 54 16.53 17.53 12.62
N SER A 55 17.34 17.13 13.62
CA SER A 55 17.93 15.78 13.62
C SER A 55 16.92 14.73 14.11
N VAL A 56 17.03 13.50 13.61
CA VAL A 56 16.17 12.39 14.00
C VAL A 56 16.96 11.42 14.84
N ILE A 57 16.49 11.14 16.05
CA ILE A 57 17.05 10.11 16.91
C ILE A 57 16.19 8.86 16.83
N GLU A 58 16.83 7.73 16.61
CA GLU A 58 16.22 6.41 16.71
C GLU A 58 16.29 5.93 18.17
N LYS A 59 15.14 5.69 18.78
CA LYS A 59 15.02 5.03 20.09
C LYS A 59 14.56 3.61 19.88
N ARG A 60 15.19 2.69 20.60
CA ARG A 60 14.85 1.26 20.59
C ARG A 60 14.25 0.92 21.93
N ASP A 61 12.98 0.54 21.93
CA ASP A 61 12.27 0.11 23.13
C ASP A 61 11.84 -1.35 22.97
N ILE A 62 11.99 -2.12 24.05
CA ILE A 62 11.45 -3.49 24.13
C ILE A 62 9.98 -3.33 24.50
N LEU A 63 9.10 -3.68 23.56
CA LEU A 63 7.66 -3.49 23.76
C LEU A 63 7.04 -4.60 24.63
N PHE A 64 7.54 -5.83 24.52
CA PHE A 64 6.98 -6.99 25.20
C PHE A 64 7.97 -7.55 26.22
N ASP A 65 7.46 -7.92 27.38
CA ASP A 65 8.25 -8.55 28.43
C ASP A 65 8.43 -10.06 28.14
N GLU A 66 9.50 -10.68 28.67
CA GLU A 66 9.83 -12.08 28.42
C GLU A 66 8.73 -13.07 28.85
N ASP A 67 7.91 -12.70 29.84
CA ASP A 67 6.83 -13.53 30.39
C ASP A 67 5.46 -13.27 29.71
N GLU A 68 5.38 -12.38 28.71
CA GLU A 68 4.11 -12.07 28.06
C GLU A 68 3.74 -13.10 26.98
N TYR A 69 2.45 -13.46 26.92
CA TYR A 69 1.93 -14.32 25.87
C TYR A 69 1.65 -13.49 24.63
N ILE A 70 2.48 -13.66 23.60
CA ILE A 70 2.41 -12.91 22.35
C ILE A 70 1.79 -13.75 21.23
N ILE A 71 0.78 -13.20 20.59
CA ILE A 71 0.17 -13.80 19.39
C ILE A 71 0.50 -12.93 18.17
N ASN A 72 0.89 -13.58 17.06
CA ASN A 72 1.04 -12.94 15.77
C ASN A 72 -0.22 -13.15 14.92
N ILE A 73 -0.84 -12.05 14.49
CA ILE A 73 -1.97 -12.02 13.57
C ILE A 73 -1.48 -11.43 12.25
N GLY A 74 -1.36 -12.26 11.23
CA GLY A 74 -0.75 -11.89 9.95
C GLY A 74 0.73 -12.30 9.86
N PRO A 75 1.42 -11.96 8.75
CA PRO A 75 1.01 -11.07 7.64
C PRO A 75 -0.08 -11.63 6.71
N GLN A 76 -0.35 -12.92 6.72
CA GLN A 76 -1.46 -13.53 5.99
C GLN A 76 -2.43 -14.12 7.01
N HIS A 77 -3.54 -13.42 7.23
CA HIS A 77 -4.58 -13.82 8.16
C HIS A 77 -5.95 -13.29 7.68
N PRO A 78 -7.04 -14.10 7.75
CA PRO A 78 -8.35 -13.65 7.30
C PRO A 78 -8.84 -12.35 7.95
N ALA A 79 -8.56 -12.15 9.22
CA ALA A 79 -9.00 -10.97 9.98
C ALA A 79 -8.32 -9.66 9.57
N THR A 80 -7.18 -9.70 8.87
CA THR A 80 -6.49 -8.49 8.43
C THR A 80 -6.89 -8.01 7.03
N HIS A 81 -7.64 -8.82 6.29
CA HIS A 81 -8.11 -8.55 4.91
C HIS A 81 -7.02 -8.06 3.95
N GLY A 82 -5.76 -8.44 4.21
CA GLY A 82 -4.60 -8.03 3.44
C GLY A 82 -3.31 -8.48 4.11
N VAL A 83 -2.20 -7.82 3.78
CA VAL A 83 -0.86 -8.18 4.27
C VAL A 83 -0.44 -7.23 5.37
N LEU A 84 -0.94 -7.46 6.56
CA LEU A 84 -0.67 -6.69 7.77
C LEU A 84 -0.39 -7.64 8.93
N ARG A 85 0.66 -7.37 9.71
CA ARG A 85 0.99 -8.16 10.90
C ARG A 85 0.69 -7.34 12.16
N PHE A 86 -0.03 -7.94 13.06
CA PHE A 86 -0.17 -7.47 14.44
C PHE A 86 0.55 -8.41 15.38
N ARG A 87 1.37 -7.88 16.25
CA ARG A 87 1.89 -8.58 17.42
C ARG A 87 1.10 -8.11 18.64
N VAL A 88 0.44 -9.02 19.29
CA VAL A 88 -0.53 -8.70 20.34
C VAL A 88 -0.16 -9.44 21.60
N SER A 89 0.04 -8.73 22.70
CA SER A 89 0.13 -9.31 24.03
C SER A 89 -1.27 -9.39 24.64
N LEU A 90 -1.64 -10.59 25.08
CA LEU A 90 -2.96 -10.89 25.61
C LEU A 90 -2.91 -11.33 27.08
N GLU A 91 -3.90 -10.89 27.84
CA GLU A 91 -4.27 -11.45 29.14
C GLU A 91 -5.69 -12.02 29.05
N GLY A 92 -5.78 -13.33 28.78
CA GLY A 92 -7.04 -13.94 28.38
C GLY A 92 -7.51 -13.41 27.03
N GLU A 93 -8.65 -12.72 26.99
CA GLU A 93 -9.18 -12.07 25.78
C GLU A 93 -8.91 -10.57 25.72
N ILE A 94 -8.21 -10.03 26.72
CA ILE A 94 -7.93 -8.60 26.81
C ILE A 94 -6.58 -8.30 26.15
N ILE A 95 -6.59 -7.37 25.18
CA ILE A 95 -5.38 -6.87 24.55
C ILE A 95 -4.68 -5.91 25.50
N LYS A 96 -3.45 -6.24 25.91
CA LYS A 96 -2.61 -5.38 26.75
C LYS A 96 -1.72 -4.46 25.94
N LYS A 97 -1.03 -5.04 24.96
CA LYS A 97 -0.10 -4.29 24.08
C LYS A 97 -0.34 -4.71 22.64
N LEU A 98 -0.18 -3.77 21.73
CA LEU A 98 -0.32 -4.00 20.29
C LEU A 98 0.84 -3.34 19.55
N ASP A 99 1.51 -4.11 18.74
CA ASP A 99 2.52 -3.65 17.81
C ASP A 99 2.10 -3.93 16.37
N VAL A 100 2.16 -2.90 15.51
CA VAL A 100 1.65 -2.97 14.14
C VAL A 100 2.80 -2.95 13.15
N HIS A 101 2.98 -4.04 12.43
CA HIS A 101 3.98 -4.16 11.38
C HIS A 101 3.33 -4.02 10.01
N CYS A 102 3.58 -2.89 9.37
CA CYS A 102 3.22 -2.64 7.97
C CYS A 102 4.47 -2.67 7.10
N GLY A 103 4.28 -2.68 5.78
CA GLY A 103 5.39 -2.65 4.82
C GLY A 103 5.57 -3.90 3.97
N TYR A 104 4.87 -4.99 4.24
CA TYR A 104 4.97 -6.25 3.47
C TYR A 104 4.63 -6.08 1.98
N ILE A 105 3.79 -5.12 1.64
CA ILE A 105 3.42 -4.77 0.26
C ILE A 105 4.06 -3.47 -0.22
N HIS A 106 5.05 -2.96 0.51
CA HIS A 106 5.81 -1.80 0.09
C HIS A 106 6.60 -2.10 -1.19
N ARG A 107 6.40 -1.29 -2.23
CA ARG A 107 6.99 -1.49 -3.56
C ARG A 107 7.88 -0.33 -4.01
N GLY A 108 8.22 0.60 -3.14
CA GLY A 108 9.03 1.77 -3.47
C GLY A 108 8.39 2.67 -4.52
N ILE A 109 7.06 2.86 -4.49
CA ILE A 109 6.30 3.59 -5.51
C ILE A 109 6.78 5.03 -5.63
N GLU A 110 7.04 5.71 -4.51
CA GLU A 110 7.58 7.08 -4.49
C GLU A 110 8.91 7.15 -5.24
N LYS A 111 9.80 6.20 -5.00
CA LYS A 111 11.10 6.13 -5.68
C LYS A 111 10.96 5.82 -7.18
N MET A 112 10.01 4.97 -7.56
CA MET A 112 9.71 4.72 -8.96
C MET A 112 9.19 5.97 -9.67
N CYS A 113 8.37 6.79 -9.00
CA CYS A 113 7.85 8.02 -9.56
C CYS A 113 8.93 9.03 -9.96
N GLU A 114 10.09 9.04 -9.28
CA GLU A 114 11.20 9.93 -9.63
C GLU A 114 11.78 9.66 -11.03
N SER A 115 11.64 8.43 -11.54
CA SER A 115 12.16 8.02 -12.85
C SER A 115 11.12 8.06 -13.97
N LEU A 116 9.87 8.39 -13.66
CA LEU A 116 8.74 8.37 -14.58
C LEU A 116 8.27 9.78 -14.92
N THR A 117 7.63 9.93 -16.08
CA THR A 117 6.90 11.16 -16.42
C THR A 117 5.56 11.18 -15.68
N TYR A 118 4.99 12.38 -15.47
CA TYR A 118 3.70 12.52 -14.77
C TYR A 118 2.59 11.63 -15.33
N PRO A 119 2.37 11.50 -16.66
CA PRO A 119 1.37 10.58 -17.18
C PRO A 119 1.65 9.11 -16.85
N GLN A 120 2.93 8.72 -16.75
CA GLN A 120 3.30 7.35 -16.39
C GLN A 120 3.07 7.03 -14.91
N THR A 121 3.21 8.03 -14.03
CA THR A 121 2.96 7.84 -12.58
C THR A 121 1.49 7.56 -12.28
N LEU A 122 0.58 7.98 -13.14
CA LEU A 122 -0.86 7.71 -12.99
C LEU A 122 -1.17 6.21 -12.90
N ALA A 123 -0.43 5.38 -13.64
CA ALA A 123 -0.62 3.93 -13.60
C ALA A 123 -0.21 3.29 -12.26
N LEU A 124 0.66 3.94 -11.49
CA LEU A 124 1.06 3.47 -10.17
C LEU A 124 0.00 3.78 -9.11
N THR A 125 -0.66 4.94 -9.23
CA THR A 125 -1.64 5.38 -8.23
C THR A 125 -2.89 4.52 -8.19
N ASP A 126 -3.35 3.99 -9.32
CA ASP A 126 -4.50 3.08 -9.37
C ASP A 126 -4.31 1.85 -8.48
N ARG A 127 -3.07 1.46 -8.21
CA ARG A 127 -2.70 0.25 -7.49
C ARG A 127 -2.32 0.47 -6.02
N LEU A 128 -2.41 1.69 -5.53
CA LEU A 128 -2.14 2.01 -4.12
C LEU A 128 -3.26 1.45 -3.24
N ASP A 129 -4.47 1.87 -3.53
CA ASP A 129 -5.69 1.30 -2.99
C ASP A 129 -6.56 0.84 -4.15
N TYR A 130 -6.56 -0.47 -4.42
CA TYR A 130 -7.31 -1.04 -5.55
C TYR A 130 -8.84 -1.02 -5.35
N LEU A 131 -9.33 -0.63 -4.17
CA LEU A 131 -10.75 -0.36 -3.91
C LEU A 131 -11.12 1.11 -4.12
N GLY A 132 -10.15 1.97 -4.35
CA GLY A 132 -10.29 3.39 -4.61
C GLY A 132 -9.50 3.85 -5.83
N ALA A 133 -9.35 3.00 -6.85
CA ALA A 133 -8.49 3.27 -8.01
C ALA A 133 -8.83 4.58 -8.73
N HIS A 134 -10.13 4.86 -8.96
CA HIS A 134 -10.57 6.12 -9.56
C HIS A 134 -10.18 7.33 -8.73
N GLN A 135 -10.42 7.27 -7.42
CA GLN A 135 -10.16 8.37 -6.48
C GLN A 135 -8.66 8.67 -6.35
N ASN A 136 -7.83 7.63 -6.23
CA ASN A 136 -6.37 7.77 -6.15
C ASN A 136 -5.81 8.47 -7.39
N ARG A 137 -6.26 8.02 -8.57
CA ARG A 137 -5.81 8.58 -9.84
C ARG A 137 -6.35 9.99 -10.05
N HIS A 138 -7.63 10.24 -9.72
CA HIS A 138 -8.24 11.57 -9.78
C HIS A 138 -7.49 12.57 -8.91
N ALA A 139 -7.14 12.21 -7.69
CA ALA A 139 -6.38 13.06 -6.77
C ALA A 139 -5.04 13.50 -7.39
N LEU A 140 -4.30 12.57 -8.01
CA LEU A 140 -3.04 12.91 -8.67
C LEU A 140 -3.27 13.78 -9.91
N CYS A 141 -4.30 13.49 -10.74
CA CYS A 141 -4.65 14.35 -11.87
C CYS A 141 -4.93 15.78 -11.41
N MET A 142 -5.75 15.96 -10.37
CA MET A 142 -6.05 17.28 -9.81
C MET A 142 -4.80 18.01 -9.32
N CYS A 143 -3.87 17.32 -8.66
CA CYS A 143 -2.60 17.90 -8.21
C CYS A 143 -1.77 18.42 -9.39
N ILE A 144 -1.63 17.61 -10.44
CA ILE A 144 -0.85 17.97 -11.63
C ILE A 144 -1.53 19.12 -12.39
N GLU A 145 -2.85 19.04 -12.60
CA GLU A 145 -3.64 20.08 -13.25
C GLU A 145 -3.51 21.42 -12.55
N LYS A 146 -3.63 21.42 -11.22
CA LYS A 146 -3.44 22.63 -10.40
C LYS A 146 -2.02 23.18 -10.52
N ALA A 147 -1.01 22.33 -10.49
CA ALA A 147 0.39 22.74 -10.62
C ALA A 147 0.73 23.33 -11.99
N MET A 148 0.08 22.80 -13.05
CA MET A 148 0.29 23.23 -14.44
C MET A 148 -0.68 24.35 -14.89
N GLY A 149 -1.66 24.71 -14.07
CA GLY A 149 -2.70 25.67 -14.44
C GLY A 149 -3.64 25.19 -15.56
N ILE A 150 -3.87 23.88 -15.63
CA ILE A 150 -4.78 23.29 -16.62
C ILE A 150 -6.22 23.42 -16.11
N GLU A 151 -7.05 24.09 -16.89
CA GLU A 151 -8.48 24.17 -16.62
C GLU A 151 -9.20 22.94 -17.19
N VAL A 152 -10.01 22.31 -16.35
CA VAL A 152 -10.81 21.13 -16.68
C VAL A 152 -12.27 21.55 -16.83
N SER A 153 -12.94 21.12 -17.91
CA SER A 153 -14.33 21.47 -18.16
C SER A 153 -15.28 20.87 -17.11
N ASP A 154 -16.39 21.55 -16.85
CA ASP A 154 -17.43 21.09 -15.90
C ASP A 154 -17.93 19.67 -16.22
N ARG A 155 -18.08 19.37 -17.51
CA ARG A 155 -18.48 18.02 -17.94
C ARG A 155 -17.52 16.95 -17.45
N VAL A 156 -16.23 17.18 -17.57
CA VAL A 156 -15.20 16.20 -17.11
C VAL A 156 -15.24 16.08 -15.60
N GLN A 157 -15.40 17.20 -14.87
CA GLN A 157 -15.51 17.16 -13.41
C GLN A 157 -16.72 16.34 -12.95
N TYR A 158 -17.88 16.51 -13.59
CA TYR A 158 -19.07 15.70 -13.28
C TYR A 158 -18.85 14.21 -13.58
N ILE A 159 -18.22 13.87 -14.71
CA ILE A 159 -17.92 12.48 -15.06
C ILE A 159 -16.99 11.87 -14.02
N ARG A 160 -15.91 12.55 -13.65
CA ARG A 160 -14.97 12.10 -12.62
C ARG A 160 -15.68 11.87 -11.29
N THR A 161 -16.53 12.80 -10.86
CA THR A 161 -17.31 12.67 -9.63
C THR A 161 -18.26 11.46 -9.67
N ILE A 162 -18.93 11.22 -10.78
CA ILE A 162 -19.80 10.05 -10.95
C ILE A 162 -18.99 8.76 -10.79
N MET A 163 -17.84 8.67 -11.45
CA MET A 163 -16.99 7.47 -11.38
C MET A 163 -16.39 7.27 -9.98
N ASP A 164 -16.00 8.34 -9.31
CA ASP A 164 -15.49 8.29 -7.94
C ASP A 164 -16.57 7.80 -6.95
N GLU A 165 -17.81 8.26 -7.10
CA GLU A 165 -18.89 7.84 -6.21
C GLU A 165 -19.36 6.41 -6.51
N LEU A 166 -19.34 5.98 -7.77
CA LEU A 166 -19.55 4.57 -8.10
C LEU A 166 -18.46 3.67 -7.47
N GLN A 167 -17.21 4.11 -7.52
CA GLN A 167 -16.11 3.40 -6.87
C GLN A 167 -16.27 3.38 -5.34
N ARG A 168 -16.78 4.47 -4.76
CA ARG A 168 -17.06 4.52 -3.33
C ARG A 168 -18.15 3.52 -2.95
N ILE A 169 -19.22 3.41 -3.74
CA ILE A 169 -20.28 2.41 -3.50
C ILE A 169 -19.70 1.00 -3.64
N ASP A 170 -18.89 0.74 -4.65
CA ASP A 170 -18.20 -0.53 -4.87
C ASP A 170 -17.36 -0.93 -3.64
N SER A 171 -16.56 0.00 -3.13
CA SER A 171 -15.74 -0.18 -1.94
C SER A 171 -16.58 -0.46 -0.68
N HIS A 172 -17.68 0.28 -0.50
CA HIS A 172 -18.57 0.10 0.65
C HIS A 172 -19.34 -1.22 0.60
N LEU A 173 -19.70 -1.71 -0.59
CA LEU A 173 -20.29 -3.04 -0.74
C LEU A 173 -19.32 -4.14 -0.34
N LEU A 174 -18.04 -3.99 -0.69
CA LEU A 174 -17.01 -4.92 -0.24
C LEU A 174 -16.82 -4.86 1.27
N PHE A 175 -16.71 -3.66 1.85
CA PHE A 175 -16.59 -3.46 3.29
C PHE A 175 -17.76 -4.14 4.03
N PHE A 176 -18.99 -3.84 3.63
CA PHE A 176 -20.18 -4.43 4.22
C PHE A 176 -20.18 -5.96 4.13
N SER A 177 -19.82 -6.49 2.96
CA SER A 177 -19.76 -7.93 2.73
C SER A 177 -18.75 -8.61 3.66
N CYS A 178 -17.54 -8.07 3.75
CA CYS A 178 -16.50 -8.63 4.61
C CYS A 178 -16.89 -8.54 6.10
N LEU A 179 -17.48 -7.42 6.54
CA LEU A 179 -17.97 -7.28 7.90
C LEU A 179 -19.05 -8.33 8.22
N CYS A 180 -20.00 -8.55 7.29
CA CYS A 180 -21.03 -9.57 7.46
C CYS A 180 -20.42 -10.98 7.57
N MET A 181 -19.40 -11.27 6.77
CA MET A 181 -18.68 -12.56 6.83
C MET A 181 -18.02 -12.74 8.20
N ASP A 182 -17.34 -11.72 8.72
CA ASP A 182 -16.67 -11.77 10.04
C ASP A 182 -17.68 -11.98 11.17
N LEU A 183 -18.89 -11.45 11.03
CA LEU A 183 -20.00 -11.68 11.97
C LEU A 183 -20.74 -13.02 11.73
N GLY A 184 -20.29 -13.84 10.79
CA GLY A 184 -20.89 -15.14 10.49
C GLY A 184 -22.07 -15.10 9.52
N ALA A 185 -22.43 -13.94 8.96
CA ALA A 185 -23.54 -13.79 8.02
C ALA A 185 -23.10 -14.00 6.55
N LEU A 186 -22.73 -15.24 6.21
CA LEU A 186 -22.16 -15.57 4.90
C LEU A 186 -23.12 -15.25 3.72
N THR A 187 -24.42 -15.39 3.88
CA THR A 187 -25.39 -15.06 2.83
C THR A 187 -25.36 -13.56 2.48
N ALA A 188 -25.23 -12.69 3.49
CA ALA A 188 -25.12 -11.25 3.28
C ALA A 188 -23.84 -10.87 2.54
N PHE A 189 -22.73 -11.60 2.81
CA PHE A 189 -21.48 -11.49 2.05
C PHE A 189 -21.73 -11.70 0.55
N PHE A 190 -22.39 -12.78 0.17
CA PHE A 190 -22.67 -13.08 -1.25
C PHE A 190 -23.59 -12.02 -1.89
N TYR A 191 -24.55 -11.50 -1.18
CA TYR A 191 -25.43 -10.45 -1.73
C TYR A 191 -24.68 -9.16 -2.02
N GLY A 192 -23.80 -8.73 -1.15
CA GLY A 192 -22.98 -7.56 -1.38
C GLY A 192 -22.07 -7.72 -2.60
N PHE A 193 -21.41 -8.87 -2.76
CA PHE A 193 -20.60 -9.17 -3.94
C PHE A 193 -21.42 -9.24 -5.22
N ARG A 194 -22.63 -9.82 -5.18
CA ARG A 194 -23.54 -9.84 -6.33
C ARG A 194 -23.91 -8.43 -6.81
N ASP A 195 -24.18 -7.52 -5.87
CA ASP A 195 -24.56 -6.15 -6.22
C ASP A 195 -23.34 -5.33 -6.64
N ARG A 196 -22.17 -5.62 -6.09
CA ARG A 196 -20.87 -5.08 -6.52
C ARG A 196 -20.57 -5.41 -7.98
N GLU A 197 -20.86 -6.62 -8.45
CA GLU A 197 -20.64 -7.03 -9.84
C GLU A 197 -21.30 -6.08 -10.86
N LYS A 198 -22.48 -5.52 -10.55
CA LYS A 198 -23.16 -4.58 -11.44
C LYS A 198 -22.37 -3.29 -11.66
N ILE A 199 -21.63 -2.84 -10.64
CA ILE A 199 -20.75 -1.66 -10.74
C ILE A 199 -19.49 -2.02 -11.53
N LEU A 200 -18.93 -3.20 -11.29
CA LEU A 200 -17.77 -3.69 -12.04
C LEU A 200 -18.08 -3.85 -13.53
N ASP A 201 -19.30 -4.25 -13.90
CA ASP A 201 -19.77 -4.31 -15.30
C ASP A 201 -19.82 -2.91 -15.93
N ILE A 202 -20.23 -1.89 -15.17
CA ILE A 202 -20.18 -0.48 -15.64
C ILE A 202 -18.73 -0.05 -15.86
N PHE A 203 -17.82 -0.38 -14.94
CA PHE A 203 -16.41 -0.06 -15.08
C PHE A 203 -15.79 -0.75 -16.31
N GLU A 204 -16.07 -2.03 -16.50
CA GLU A 204 -15.62 -2.76 -17.68
C GLU A 204 -16.13 -2.14 -18.98
N ALA A 205 -17.42 -1.81 -19.04
CA ALA A 205 -18.03 -1.20 -20.22
C ALA A 205 -17.48 0.19 -20.56
N THR A 206 -17.08 0.96 -19.54
CA THR A 206 -16.61 2.36 -19.70
C THR A 206 -15.10 2.48 -19.83
N THR A 207 -14.34 1.60 -19.22
CA THR A 207 -12.88 1.71 -19.09
C THR A 207 -12.12 0.51 -19.63
N GLY A 208 -12.79 -0.63 -19.83
CA GLY A 208 -12.17 -1.91 -20.18
C GLY A 208 -11.56 -2.65 -18.99
N GLY A 209 -11.52 -2.05 -17.81
CA GLY A 209 -10.99 -2.63 -16.58
C GLY A 209 -12.05 -2.75 -15.49
N ARG A 210 -12.03 -3.84 -14.72
CA ARG A 210 -12.97 -4.07 -13.61
C ARG A 210 -12.47 -3.50 -12.28
N LEU A 211 -11.16 -3.56 -12.02
CA LEU A 211 -10.52 -3.15 -10.77
C LEU A 211 -9.55 -1.98 -10.95
N ILE A 212 -8.74 -2.01 -11.99
CA ILE A 212 -7.72 -1.01 -12.31
C ILE A 212 -8.14 -0.35 -13.63
N GLN A 213 -8.84 0.77 -13.53
CA GLN A 213 -9.60 1.29 -14.65
C GLN A 213 -8.81 2.21 -15.58
N ASN A 214 -7.73 2.84 -15.12
CA ASN A 214 -6.93 3.79 -15.93
C ASN A 214 -7.77 4.89 -16.61
N TYR A 215 -8.83 5.36 -15.97
CA TYR A 215 -9.84 6.20 -16.60
C TYR A 215 -9.45 7.68 -16.62
N ASN A 216 -9.19 8.26 -15.46
CA ASN A 216 -8.86 9.67 -15.34
C ASN A 216 -7.49 9.96 -15.98
N THR A 217 -7.42 10.98 -16.82
CA THR A 217 -6.19 11.49 -17.41
C THR A 217 -6.01 12.97 -17.11
N ILE A 218 -4.78 13.50 -17.26
CA ILE A 218 -4.49 14.92 -17.05
C ILE A 218 -5.23 15.73 -18.11
N GLY A 219 -6.12 16.64 -17.68
CA GLY A 219 -6.92 17.49 -18.55
C GLY A 219 -8.27 16.90 -18.95
N GLY A 220 -8.56 15.62 -18.62
CA GLY A 220 -9.83 15.01 -18.98
C GLY A 220 -9.91 13.50 -18.86
#